data_f834e45612425031e70773e083343516
#
_entry.id   f834e45612425031e70773e083343516
#
_cell.length_a   1.000
_cell.length_b   1.000
_cell.length_c   1.000
_cell.angle_alpha   90.00
_cell.angle_beta   90.00
_cell.angle_gamma   90.00
#
_symmetry.space_group_name_H-M   'P 1'
#
loop_
_entity.id
_entity.type
_entity.pdbx_description
1 polymer ?
#
loop_
_entity_poly.entity_id
_entity_poly.type
_entity_poly.pdbx_seq_one_letter_code
_entity_poly.pdbx_strand_id
1 'polypeptide(L)' 'MSTSENESLDELSYARLVGERLRQIRQQKKLSLSDVESATNQEFKASVMGAYERGERMISVPRLERLANFYGVTVDQL' A
#
# COMPACT_ATOMS: atom_id res chain seq x y z
N MET A 1 -1.41 -7.01 31.37
CA MET A 1 -1.45 -6.14 30.16
C MET A 1 -1.71 -7.00 28.93
N SER A 2 -2.57 -6.55 28.08
CA SER A 2 -2.95 -7.33 26.90
C SER A 2 -1.94 -7.06 25.76
N THR A 3 -1.27 -8.11 25.28
CA THR A 3 -0.39 -8.01 24.13
C THR A 3 -1.17 -7.78 22.85
N SER A 4 -2.43 -8.25 22.79
CA SER A 4 -3.25 -8.07 21.58
C SER A 4 -3.59 -6.60 21.30
N GLU A 5 -3.76 -5.79 22.35
CA GLU A 5 -4.02 -4.36 22.19
C GLU A 5 -2.80 -3.65 21.59
N ASN A 6 -1.61 -3.97 22.09
CA ASN A 6 -0.35 -3.41 21.55
C ASN A 6 -0.12 -3.87 20.11
N GLU A 7 -0.41 -5.12 19.81
CA GLU A 7 -0.28 -5.67 18.46
C GLU A 7 -1.20 -4.93 17.50
N SER A 8 -2.44 -4.62 17.88
CA SER A 8 -3.38 -3.87 17.03
C SER A 8 -2.87 -2.47 16.73
N LEU A 9 -2.30 -1.79 17.74
CA LEU A 9 -1.74 -0.45 17.54
C LEU A 9 -0.52 -0.49 16.62
N ASP A 10 0.34 -1.49 16.79
CA ASP A 10 1.52 -1.67 15.92
C ASP A 10 1.10 -1.98 14.48
N GLU A 11 0.08 -2.81 14.30
CA GLU A 11 -0.44 -3.13 12.96
C GLU A 11 -1.01 -1.88 12.28
N LEU A 12 -1.77 -1.06 13.01
CA LEU A 12 -2.32 0.19 12.47
C LEU A 12 -1.21 1.17 12.08
N SER A 13 -0.18 1.29 12.92
CA SER A 13 0.96 2.15 12.63
C SER A 13 1.72 1.67 11.40
N TYR A 14 1.91 0.36 11.27
CA TYR A 14 2.57 -0.24 10.12
C TYR A 14 1.76 -0.01 8.84
N ALA A 15 0.46 -0.24 8.89
CA ALA A 15 -0.41 -0.04 7.74
C ALA A 15 -0.38 1.40 7.25
N ARG A 16 -0.38 2.37 8.17
CA ARG A 16 -0.31 3.78 7.83
C ARG A 16 1.03 4.14 7.22
N LEU A 17 2.12 3.61 7.76
CA LEU A 17 3.46 3.88 7.24
C LEU A 17 3.61 3.34 5.82
N VAL A 18 3.21 2.10 5.60
CA VAL A 18 3.25 1.48 4.27
C VAL A 18 2.35 2.25 3.31
N GLY A 19 1.15 2.59 3.75
CA GLY A 19 0.19 3.34 2.93
C GLY A 19 0.72 4.69 2.50
N GLU A 20 1.35 5.42 3.41
CA GLU A 20 1.95 6.71 3.10
C GLU A 20 3.08 6.58 2.08
N ARG A 21 3.91 5.57 2.21
CA ARG A 21 4.99 5.31 1.26
C ARG A 21 4.45 4.95 -0.12
N LEU A 22 3.42 4.12 -0.18
CA LEU A 22 2.77 3.78 -1.45
C LEU A 22 2.23 5.03 -2.15
N ARG A 23 1.60 5.92 -1.39
CA ARG A 23 1.09 7.17 -1.92
C ARG A 23 2.22 8.04 -2.47
N GLN A 24 3.30 8.19 -1.72
CA GLN A 24 4.46 9.00 -2.15
C GLN A 24 5.06 8.47 -3.44
N ILE A 25 5.24 7.17 -3.54
CA ILE A 25 5.80 6.55 -4.76
C ILE A 25 4.86 6.77 -5.94
N ARG A 26 3.55 6.53 -5.74
CA ARG A 26 2.57 6.76 -6.79
C ARG A 26 2.62 8.20 -7.30
N GLN A 27 2.69 9.16 -6.39
CA GLN A 27 2.76 10.58 -6.74
C GLN A 27 4.06 10.92 -7.48
N GLN A 28 5.19 10.33 -7.06
CA GLN A 28 6.46 10.49 -7.77
C GLN A 28 6.40 9.98 -9.19
N LYS A 29 5.64 8.91 -9.41
CA LYS A 29 5.43 8.33 -10.75
C LYS A 29 4.36 9.10 -11.54
N LYS A 30 3.73 10.11 -10.93
CA LYS A 30 2.69 10.94 -11.54
C LYS A 30 1.48 10.12 -11.99
N LEU A 31 1.12 9.13 -11.20
CA LEU A 31 -0.02 8.26 -11.48
C LEU A 31 -1.17 8.60 -10.53
N SER A 32 -2.39 8.63 -11.08
CA SER A 32 -3.60 8.67 -10.27
C SER A 32 -3.93 7.25 -9.78
N LEU A 33 -4.85 7.13 -8.85
CA LEU A 33 -5.36 5.82 -8.43
C LEU A 33 -6.00 5.08 -9.61
N SER A 34 -6.72 5.79 -10.47
CA SER A 34 -7.31 5.22 -11.67
C SER A 34 -6.26 4.75 -12.67
N ASP A 35 -5.15 5.47 -12.79
CA ASP A 35 -4.04 5.07 -13.64
C ASP A 35 -3.45 3.74 -13.20
N VAL A 36 -3.28 3.55 -11.88
CA VAL A 36 -2.76 2.29 -11.33
C VAL A 36 -3.73 1.15 -11.64
N GLU A 37 -5.02 1.37 -11.46
CA GLU A 37 -6.02 0.36 -11.78
C GLU A 37 -5.94 -0.07 -13.24
N SER A 38 -5.89 0.89 -14.16
CA SER A 38 -5.81 0.61 -15.59
C SER A 38 -4.51 -0.09 -15.96
N ALA A 39 -3.38 0.42 -15.46
CA ALA A 39 -2.07 -0.10 -15.81
C ALA A 39 -1.79 -1.49 -15.24
N THR A 40 -2.47 -1.86 -14.16
CA THR A 40 -2.34 -3.20 -13.55
C THR A 40 -3.43 -4.15 -14.01
N ASN A 41 -4.16 -3.81 -15.06
CA ASN A 41 -5.25 -4.65 -15.58
C ASN A 41 -6.30 -4.94 -14.51
N GLN A 42 -6.61 -3.93 -13.69
CA GLN A 42 -7.58 -3.99 -12.60
C GLN A 42 -7.17 -4.90 -11.44
N GLU A 43 -5.93 -5.35 -11.41
CA GLU A 43 -5.43 -6.10 -10.24
C GLU A 43 -5.49 -5.24 -8.98
N PHE A 44 -5.12 -3.96 -9.10
CA PHE A 44 -5.15 -3.01 -8.00
C PHE A 44 -6.20 -1.94 -8.29
N LYS A 45 -7.42 -2.18 -7.82
CA LYS A 45 -8.53 -1.25 -8.02
C LYS A 45 -8.29 0.05 -7.26
N ALA A 46 -8.73 1.17 -7.86
CA ALA A 46 -8.53 2.50 -7.27
C ALA A 46 -9.06 2.59 -5.84
N SER A 47 -10.24 2.03 -5.57
CA SER A 47 -10.82 2.05 -4.23
C SER A 47 -9.99 1.27 -3.21
N VAL A 48 -9.43 0.13 -3.62
CA VAL A 48 -8.58 -0.70 -2.76
C VAL A 48 -7.24 -0.02 -2.53
N MET A 49 -6.63 0.52 -3.59
CA MET A 49 -5.39 1.27 -3.47
C MET A 49 -5.55 2.46 -2.54
N GLY A 50 -6.66 3.19 -2.65
CA GLY A 50 -6.94 4.30 -1.74
C GLY A 50 -7.01 3.83 -0.29
N ALA A 51 -7.64 2.69 -0.03
CA ALA A 51 -7.71 2.13 1.32
C ALA A 51 -6.32 1.76 1.85
N TYR A 52 -5.46 1.17 1.03
CA TYR A 52 -4.07 0.89 1.41
C TYR A 52 -3.33 2.19 1.77
N GLU A 53 -3.46 3.22 0.93
CA GLU A 53 -2.73 4.48 1.12
C GLU A 53 -3.18 5.23 2.37
N ARG A 54 -4.44 5.08 2.76
CA ARG A 54 -4.96 5.69 3.99
C ARG A 54 -4.70 4.85 5.24
N GLY A 55 -4.11 3.67 5.07
CA GLY A 55 -3.86 2.77 6.19
C GLY A 55 -5.11 2.08 6.72
N GLU A 56 -6.18 2.06 5.93
CA GLU A 56 -7.46 1.43 6.30
C GLU A 56 -7.47 -0.07 6.04
N ARG A 57 -6.60 -0.54 5.16
CA ARG A 57 -6.40 -1.96 4.87
C ARG A 57 -4.92 -2.25 4.83
N MET A 58 -4.55 -3.41 5.35
CA MET A 58 -3.18 -3.89 5.27
C MET A 58 -3.01 -4.70 3.99
N ILE A 59 -1.98 -4.34 3.21
CA ILE A 59 -1.66 -5.07 1.99
C ILE A 59 -0.90 -6.35 2.33
N SER A 60 -1.23 -7.46 1.67
CA SER A 60 -0.51 -8.71 1.84
C SER A 60 0.89 -8.62 1.22
N VAL A 61 1.82 -9.45 1.71
CA VAL A 61 3.20 -9.46 1.18
C VAL A 61 3.23 -9.80 -0.31
N PRO A 62 2.52 -10.81 -0.82
CA PRO A 62 2.52 -11.08 -2.26
C PRO A 62 2.02 -9.90 -3.11
N ARG A 63 0.98 -9.22 -2.64
CA ARG A 63 0.46 -8.05 -3.37
C ARG A 63 1.43 -6.88 -3.30
N LEU A 64 2.08 -6.70 -2.16
CA LEU A 64 3.09 -5.66 -1.99
C LEU A 64 4.27 -5.87 -2.96
N GLU A 65 4.71 -7.12 -3.11
CA GLU A 65 5.79 -7.46 -4.06
C GLU A 65 5.38 -7.15 -5.50
N ARG A 66 4.16 -7.50 -5.89
CA ARG A 66 3.67 -7.18 -7.24
C ARG A 66 3.58 -5.69 -7.47
N LEU A 67 3.14 -4.96 -6.46
CA LEU A 67 3.02 -3.50 -6.57
C LEU A 67 4.40 -2.84 -6.65
N ALA A 68 5.38 -3.33 -5.88
CA ALA A 68 6.76 -2.87 -5.96
C ALA A 68 7.32 -3.08 -7.36
N ASN A 69 7.09 -4.25 -7.95
CA ASN A 69 7.50 -4.54 -9.32
C ASN A 69 6.85 -3.57 -10.31
N PHE A 70 5.57 -3.31 -10.15
CA PHE A 70 4.85 -2.37 -11.01
C PHE A 70 5.46 -0.96 -10.93
N TYR A 71 5.75 -0.50 -9.72
CA TYR A 71 6.36 0.82 -9.52
C TYR A 71 7.85 0.86 -9.86
N GLY A 72 8.49 -0.28 -10.06
CA GLY A 72 9.92 -0.33 -10.34
C GLY A 72 10.79 -0.03 -9.14
N VAL A 73 10.32 -0.38 -7.94
CA VAL A 73 11.06 -0.18 -6.68
C VAL A 73 11.22 -1.52 -5.98
N THR A 74 12.11 -1.55 -4.97
CA THR A 74 12.24 -2.75 -4.13
C THR A 74 11.23 -2.69 -2.98
N VAL A 75 10.91 -3.85 -2.42
CA VAL A 75 10.01 -3.93 -1.26
C VAL A 75 10.57 -3.12 -0.08
N ASP A 76 11.90 -3.08 0.06
CA ASP A 76 12.56 -2.30 1.12
C ASP A 76 12.27 -0.80 1.03
N GLN A 77 11.89 -0.31 -0.13
CA GLN A 77 11.55 1.11 -0.33
C GLN A 77 10.09 1.39 0.06
N LEU A 78 9.32 0.38 0.32
CA LEU A 78 7.94 0.49 0.76
C LEU A 78 7.85 0.29 2.27
#